data_e56b29acfccf289aa2a1485d02329735
#
_entry.id   e56b29acfccf289aa2a1485d02329735
#
_cell.length_a   1.000
_cell.length_b   1.000
_cell.length_c   1.000
_cell.angle_alpha   90.00
_cell.angle_beta   90.00
_cell.angle_gamma   90.00
#
_symmetry.space_group_name_H-M   'P 1'
#
loop_
_entity.id
_entity.type
_entity.pdbx_description
1 polymer ?
#
loop_
_entity_poly.entity_id
_entity_poly.type
_entity_poly.pdbx_seq_one_letter_code
_entity_poly.pdbx_strand_id
1 'polypeptide(L)'
;MNAHHRIKIPDCALVGVIASIDELRLATRMRAPPDLFELRLDHLPNLRESQLLKLRRPLIITARHPAEGGKKLRSGRRDLLLKFLPQATLVDIELRSLRELREVWEETRRLRVGRICSFHDFKRTPAPAVLHKKLLGARKAGADVFKVVTRADTLRDLLTLFEFLWSELSSMRLCVMAIGKFGPISRLFFRDAGSSFIYAPLRHPLHHGQLTYRQLHGQHD
;
A
#
# COMPACT_ATOMS: atom_id res chain seq x y z
N MET A 1 -14.27 -16.02 20.60
CA MET A 1 -14.74 -14.75 20.07
C MET A 1 -13.66 -13.71 20.34
N ASN A 2 -12.75 -13.47 19.38
CA ASN A 2 -11.68 -12.50 19.55
C ASN A 2 -12.14 -11.18 18.91
N ALA A 3 -12.49 -10.22 19.77
CA ALA A 3 -12.68 -8.84 19.36
C ALA A 3 -11.31 -8.27 18.94
N HIS A 4 -10.94 -8.49 17.68
CA HIS A 4 -9.87 -7.71 17.08
C HIS A 4 -10.31 -6.25 17.14
N HIS A 5 -9.57 -5.42 17.86
CA HIS A 5 -9.70 -3.98 17.78
C HIS A 5 -9.41 -3.61 16.31
N ARG A 6 -10.48 -3.55 15.51
CA ARG A 6 -10.37 -3.17 14.09
C ARG A 6 -9.84 -1.74 14.08
N ILE A 7 -8.63 -1.59 13.57
CA ILE A 7 -8.10 -0.28 13.23
C ILE A 7 -9.16 0.40 12.35
N LYS A 8 -9.71 1.52 12.81
CA LYS A 8 -10.70 2.29 12.05
C LYS A 8 -9.97 2.97 10.87
N ILE A 9 -9.90 2.27 9.76
CA ILE A 9 -9.44 2.81 8.49
C ILE A 9 -10.70 3.20 7.74
N PRO A 10 -10.81 4.45 7.24
CA PRO A 10 -11.93 4.85 6.40
C PRO A 10 -12.10 3.88 5.22
N ASP A 11 -13.33 3.67 4.79
CA ASP A 11 -13.55 2.99 3.52
C ASP A 11 -13.07 3.92 2.42
N CYS A 12 -12.29 3.36 1.49
CA CYS A 12 -11.70 4.10 0.39
C CYS A 12 -10.76 5.26 0.80
N ALA A 13 -9.82 4.98 1.71
CA ALA A 13 -8.88 5.98 2.22
C ALA A 13 -7.84 6.42 1.18
N LEU A 14 -7.56 7.72 1.13
CA LEU A 14 -6.48 8.29 0.31
C LEU A 14 -5.15 8.17 1.07
N VAL A 15 -4.16 7.53 0.43
CA VAL A 15 -2.83 7.29 0.99
C VAL A 15 -1.79 8.14 0.24
N GLY A 16 -1.20 9.08 0.95
CA GLY A 16 -0.09 9.88 0.42
C GLY A 16 1.24 9.13 0.56
N VAL A 17 1.90 8.85 -0.57
CA VAL A 17 3.18 8.11 -0.56
C VAL A 17 4.34 9.07 -0.35
N ILE A 18 5.18 8.75 0.63
CA ILE A 18 6.41 9.47 0.99
C ILE A 18 7.61 8.58 0.65
N ALA A 19 8.36 8.99 -0.38
CA ALA A 19 9.55 8.27 -0.85
C ALA A 19 10.82 9.14 -0.83
N SER A 20 10.76 10.35 -0.27
CA SER A 20 11.89 11.26 -0.10
C SER A 20 11.76 12.12 1.15
N ILE A 21 12.89 12.66 1.62
CA ILE A 21 12.90 13.59 2.77
C ILE A 21 12.12 14.88 2.45
N ASP A 22 12.12 15.34 1.20
CA ASP A 22 11.37 16.53 0.81
C ASP A 22 9.86 16.28 0.80
N GLU A 23 9.41 15.07 0.42
CA GLU A 23 8.02 14.67 0.57
C GLU A 23 7.62 14.51 2.04
N LEU A 24 8.53 14.04 2.89
CA LEU A 24 8.29 14.00 4.34
C LEU A 24 8.12 15.41 4.91
N ARG A 25 8.99 16.35 4.52
CA ARG A 25 8.86 17.77 4.93
C ARG A 25 7.55 18.40 4.42
N LEU A 26 7.17 18.08 3.17
CA LEU A 26 5.89 18.51 2.63
C LEU A 26 4.73 17.99 3.47
N ALA A 27 4.70 16.68 3.73
CA ALA A 27 3.64 16.00 4.51
C ALA A 27 3.40 16.65 5.89
N THR A 28 4.48 17.12 6.56
CA THR A 28 4.35 17.82 7.87
C THR A 28 3.71 19.20 7.80
N ARG A 29 3.60 19.79 6.61
CA ARG A 29 3.12 21.18 6.38
C ARG A 29 1.79 21.23 5.62
N MET A 30 1.26 20.10 5.17
CA MET A 30 0.01 20.04 4.41
C MET A 30 -1.16 20.55 5.27
N ARG A 31 -1.93 21.47 4.74
CA ARG A 31 -3.18 21.98 5.34
C ARG A 31 -4.31 20.95 5.21
N ALA A 32 -4.39 20.32 4.05
CA ALA A 32 -5.31 19.21 3.75
C ALA A 32 -4.51 17.92 3.48
N PRO A 33 -4.06 17.19 4.52
CA PRO A 33 -3.31 15.96 4.32
C PRO A 33 -4.22 14.80 3.95
N PRO A 34 -3.69 13.76 3.27
CA PRO A 34 -4.42 12.52 3.00
C PRO A 34 -4.87 11.82 4.30
N ASP A 35 -5.71 10.79 4.18
CA ASP A 35 -6.19 10.03 5.35
C ASP A 35 -5.06 9.27 6.05
N LEU A 36 -4.11 8.72 5.27
CA LEU A 36 -2.92 8.02 5.75
C LEU A 36 -1.69 8.44 4.95
N PHE A 37 -0.50 8.24 5.53
CA PHE A 37 0.75 8.30 4.79
C PHE A 37 1.39 6.92 4.68
N GLU A 38 1.91 6.56 3.50
CA GLU A 38 2.81 5.42 3.33
C GLU A 38 4.26 5.91 3.36
N LEU A 39 5.07 5.39 4.28
CA LEU A 39 6.51 5.61 4.32
C LEU A 39 7.23 4.51 3.54
N ARG A 40 7.83 4.86 2.41
CA ARG A 40 8.66 3.96 1.60
C ARG A 40 10.05 3.88 2.21
N LEU A 41 10.21 3.04 3.23
CA LEU A 41 11.46 2.88 3.99
C LEU A 41 12.62 2.44 3.10
N ASP A 42 12.36 1.70 2.03
CA ASP A 42 13.35 1.33 1.02
C ASP A 42 13.91 2.53 0.24
N HIS A 43 13.20 3.66 0.21
CA HIS A 43 13.67 4.94 -0.32
C HIS A 43 14.24 5.87 0.76
N LEU A 44 14.00 5.56 2.04
CA LEU A 44 14.36 6.38 3.20
C LEU A 44 15.24 5.63 4.21
N PRO A 45 16.36 5.00 3.79
CA PRO A 45 17.14 4.11 4.66
C PRO A 45 17.75 4.80 5.88
N ASN A 46 17.96 6.12 5.80
CA ASN A 46 18.52 6.94 6.88
C ASN A 46 17.48 7.71 7.69
N LEU A 47 16.18 7.34 7.56
CA LEU A 47 15.10 7.97 8.31
C LEU A 47 15.30 7.77 9.81
N ARG A 48 15.05 8.84 10.60
CA ARG A 48 15.04 8.81 12.06
C ARG A 48 13.62 8.90 12.59
N GLU A 49 13.31 8.19 13.66
CA GLU A 49 11.98 8.18 14.28
C GLU A 49 11.52 9.58 14.70
N SER A 50 12.45 10.42 15.20
CA SER A 50 12.18 11.81 15.55
C SER A 50 11.61 12.66 14.42
N GLN A 51 11.88 12.29 13.17
CA GLN A 51 11.36 13.00 12.00
C GLN A 51 9.87 12.71 11.76
N LEU A 52 9.32 11.63 12.34
CA LEU A 52 7.91 11.25 12.22
C LEU A 52 7.01 11.97 13.23
N LEU A 53 7.54 12.55 14.31
CA LEU A 53 6.77 13.17 15.39
C LEU A 53 5.84 14.29 14.92
N LYS A 54 6.13 14.90 13.76
CA LYS A 54 5.31 15.97 13.16
C LYS A 54 4.24 15.45 12.20
N LEU A 55 4.25 14.16 11.86
CA LEU A 55 3.19 13.58 11.02
C LEU A 55 1.95 13.32 11.89
N ARG A 56 0.84 13.93 11.53
CA ARG A 56 -0.42 13.88 12.30
C ARG A 56 -1.45 12.91 11.72
N ARG A 57 -1.02 11.97 10.87
CA ARG A 57 -1.90 10.98 10.23
C ARG A 57 -1.40 9.56 10.49
N PRO A 58 -2.29 8.57 10.46
CA PRO A 58 -1.89 7.17 10.56
C PRO A 58 -0.86 6.79 9.50
N LEU A 59 0.08 5.91 9.86
CA LEU A 59 1.20 5.53 9.00
C LEU A 59 1.09 4.09 8.52
N ILE A 60 1.30 3.90 7.24
CA ILE A 60 1.65 2.62 6.63
C ILE A 60 3.17 2.61 6.46
N ILE A 61 3.84 1.58 6.95
CA ILE A 61 5.28 1.40 6.68
C ILE A 61 5.49 0.30 5.64
N THR A 62 6.39 0.55 4.71
CA THR A 62 6.70 -0.36 3.61
C THR A 62 8.20 -0.35 3.32
N ALA A 63 8.85 -1.51 3.36
CA ALA A 63 10.19 -1.71 2.80
C ALA A 63 10.08 -2.68 1.61
N ARG A 64 9.73 -2.14 0.44
CA ARG A 64 9.34 -2.91 -0.74
C ARG A 64 10.47 -3.82 -1.24
N HIS A 65 10.12 -5.08 -1.59
CA HIS A 65 11.06 -6.03 -2.17
C HIS A 65 11.53 -5.57 -3.56
N PRO A 66 12.85 -5.68 -3.89
CA PRO A 66 13.36 -5.24 -5.19
C PRO A 66 12.67 -5.87 -6.40
N ALA A 67 12.28 -7.15 -6.31
CA ALA A 67 11.55 -7.82 -7.39
C ALA A 67 10.10 -7.32 -7.56
N GLU A 68 9.61 -6.46 -6.67
CA GLU A 68 8.30 -5.81 -6.72
C GLU A 68 8.44 -4.27 -6.69
N GLY A 69 9.49 -3.75 -7.31
CA GLY A 69 9.69 -2.30 -7.52
C GLY A 69 10.30 -1.56 -6.32
N GLY A 70 10.87 -2.26 -5.35
CA GLY A 70 11.62 -1.66 -4.24
C GLY A 70 13.07 -1.39 -4.57
N LYS A 71 13.73 -0.60 -3.74
CA LYS A 71 15.16 -0.38 -3.79
C LYS A 71 15.92 -1.47 -3.02
N LYS A 72 17.11 -1.82 -3.51
CA LYS A 72 18.01 -2.69 -2.77
C LYS A 72 18.59 -1.93 -1.57
N LEU A 73 18.36 -2.44 -0.37
CA LEU A 73 18.88 -1.87 0.87
C LEU A 73 20.24 -2.47 1.24
N ARG A 74 21.11 -1.68 1.87
CA ARG A 74 22.36 -2.16 2.48
C ARG A 74 22.10 -2.88 3.80
N SER A 75 21.19 -2.34 4.63
CA SER A 75 20.66 -2.98 5.84
C SER A 75 19.48 -3.85 5.49
N GLY A 76 19.24 -4.92 6.26
CA GLY A 76 18.09 -5.80 6.03
C GLY A 76 16.73 -5.08 6.12
N ARG A 77 15.79 -5.46 5.27
CA ARG A 77 14.41 -4.95 5.28
C ARG A 77 13.73 -5.21 6.64
N ARG A 78 14.05 -6.35 7.25
CA ARG A 78 13.52 -6.77 8.55
C ARG A 78 13.81 -5.74 9.64
N ASP A 79 15.08 -5.39 9.82
CA ASP A 79 15.49 -4.50 10.92
C ASP A 79 14.91 -3.09 10.75
N LEU A 80 14.82 -2.63 9.49
CA LEU A 80 14.21 -1.36 9.17
C LEU A 80 12.71 -1.36 9.47
N LEU A 81 11.99 -2.42 9.13
CA LEU A 81 10.58 -2.56 9.45
C LEU A 81 10.35 -2.66 10.96
N LEU A 82 11.12 -3.50 11.68
CA LEU A 82 11.00 -3.64 13.13
C LEU A 82 11.23 -2.32 13.86
N LYS A 83 12.22 -1.53 13.40
CA LYS A 83 12.51 -0.20 13.97
C LYS A 83 11.30 0.73 13.92
N PHE A 84 10.58 0.77 12.78
CA PHE A 84 9.45 1.70 12.60
C PHE A 84 8.08 1.09 12.92
N LEU A 85 8.01 -0.20 13.20
CA LEU A 85 6.74 -0.90 13.49
C LEU A 85 5.97 -0.29 14.67
N PRO A 86 6.61 0.15 15.79
CA PRO A 86 5.89 0.76 16.91
C PRO A 86 5.16 2.07 16.57
N GLN A 87 5.55 2.78 15.51
CA GLN A 87 4.90 4.00 15.05
C GLN A 87 3.85 3.76 13.96
N ALA A 88 3.78 2.53 13.45
CA ALA A 88 2.92 2.19 12.34
C ALA A 88 1.48 1.87 12.77
N THR A 89 0.51 2.29 11.96
CA THR A 89 -0.87 1.82 12.03
C THR A 89 -1.04 0.55 11.20
N LEU A 90 -0.33 0.48 10.06
CA LEU A 90 -0.33 -0.65 9.16
C LEU A 90 1.11 -0.94 8.68
N VAL A 91 1.39 -2.20 8.37
CA VAL A 91 2.60 -2.61 7.64
C VAL A 91 2.21 -3.28 6.33
N ASP A 92 2.91 -2.94 5.25
CA ASP A 92 2.75 -3.58 3.93
C ASP A 92 3.93 -4.54 3.69
N ILE A 93 3.62 -5.83 3.58
CA ILE A 93 4.57 -6.90 3.26
C ILE A 93 4.05 -7.69 2.07
N GLU A 94 4.91 -7.91 1.08
CA GLU A 94 4.56 -8.70 -0.10
C GLU A 94 4.32 -10.16 0.28
N LEU A 95 3.35 -10.80 -0.37
CA LEU A 95 3.02 -12.23 -0.17
C LEU A 95 4.25 -13.14 -0.29
N ARG A 96 5.16 -12.82 -1.22
CA ARG A 96 6.42 -13.54 -1.41
C ARG A 96 7.42 -13.38 -0.26
N SER A 97 7.33 -12.29 0.50
CA SER A 97 8.26 -11.93 1.57
C SER A 97 7.82 -12.39 2.94
N LEU A 98 6.62 -12.98 3.08
CA LEU A 98 6.06 -13.38 4.39
C LEU A 98 6.96 -14.38 5.14
N ARG A 99 7.66 -15.27 4.43
CA ARG A 99 8.61 -16.21 5.04
C ARG A 99 9.87 -15.49 5.53
N GLU A 100 10.44 -14.61 4.71
CA GLU A 100 11.64 -13.80 5.03
C GLU A 100 11.38 -12.85 6.20
N LEU A 101 10.19 -12.19 6.19
CA LEU A 101 9.79 -11.17 7.17
C LEU A 101 8.82 -11.72 8.24
N ARG A 102 8.91 -13.02 8.54
CA ARG A 102 8.01 -13.69 9.49
C ARG A 102 8.02 -13.02 10.86
N GLU A 103 9.19 -12.65 11.36
CA GLU A 103 9.34 -11.97 12.66
C GLU A 103 8.57 -10.66 12.70
N VAL A 104 8.69 -9.82 11.65
CA VAL A 104 7.91 -8.58 11.51
C VAL A 104 6.41 -8.87 11.50
N TRP A 105 6.00 -9.89 10.73
CA TRP A 105 4.60 -10.28 10.59
C TRP A 105 3.99 -10.80 11.89
N GLU A 106 4.75 -11.50 12.71
CA GLU A 106 4.33 -11.97 14.04
C GLU A 106 4.27 -10.82 15.05
N GLU A 107 5.26 -9.91 15.04
CA GLU A 107 5.33 -8.76 15.93
C GLU A 107 4.16 -7.78 15.76
N THR A 108 3.56 -7.71 14.56
CA THR A 108 2.36 -6.89 14.34
C THR A 108 1.22 -7.25 15.30
N ARG A 109 1.09 -8.53 15.70
CA ARG A 109 0.04 -8.96 16.64
C ARG A 109 0.27 -8.37 18.02
N ARG A 110 1.51 -8.41 18.49
CA ARG A 110 1.89 -7.86 19.80
C ARG A 110 1.66 -6.36 19.87
N LEU A 111 2.01 -5.66 18.79
CA LEU A 111 1.88 -4.20 18.68
C LEU A 111 0.51 -3.73 18.19
N ARG A 112 -0.40 -4.63 17.84
CA ARG A 112 -1.73 -4.32 17.28
C ARG A 112 -1.64 -3.50 15.98
N VAL A 113 -0.62 -3.72 15.17
CA VAL A 113 -0.43 -3.11 13.86
C VAL A 113 -1.19 -3.91 12.81
N GLY A 114 -1.98 -3.25 11.97
CA GLY A 114 -2.72 -3.90 10.89
C GLY A 114 -1.80 -4.37 9.75
N ARG A 115 -2.27 -5.35 9.00
CA ARG A 115 -1.50 -6.12 8.04
C ARG A 115 -2.02 -5.93 6.63
N ILE A 116 -1.22 -5.32 5.78
CA ILE A 116 -1.44 -5.33 4.34
C ILE A 116 -0.53 -6.42 3.75
N CYS A 117 -1.12 -7.43 3.13
CA CYS A 117 -0.38 -8.38 2.30
C CYS A 117 -0.48 -7.92 0.85
N SER A 118 0.64 -7.67 0.19
CA SER A 118 0.64 -7.11 -1.17
C SER A 118 1.21 -8.04 -2.23
N PHE A 119 0.80 -7.80 -3.46
CA PHE A 119 1.32 -8.41 -4.66
C PHE A 119 1.43 -7.38 -5.79
N HIS A 120 2.58 -7.33 -6.46
CA HIS A 120 2.83 -6.44 -7.58
C HIS A 120 3.34 -7.22 -8.79
N ASP A 121 2.75 -6.94 -9.97
CA ASP A 121 3.25 -7.41 -11.26
C ASP A 121 3.31 -6.23 -12.24
N PHE A 122 4.51 -5.68 -12.42
CA PHE A 122 4.72 -4.50 -13.28
C PHE A 122 4.86 -4.84 -14.76
N LYS A 123 4.72 -6.12 -15.13
CA LYS A 123 4.82 -6.59 -16.50
C LYS A 123 3.45 -6.81 -17.15
N ARG A 124 2.48 -7.30 -16.39
CA ARG A 124 1.16 -7.70 -16.89
C ARG A 124 0.11 -7.77 -15.77
N THR A 125 -1.15 -7.91 -16.15
CA THR A 125 -2.23 -8.35 -15.26
C THR A 125 -2.34 -9.88 -15.35
N PRO A 126 -2.15 -10.62 -14.24
CA PRO A 126 -2.30 -12.08 -14.25
C PRO A 126 -3.75 -12.52 -14.46
N ALA A 127 -3.93 -13.78 -14.89
CA ALA A 127 -5.25 -14.40 -15.00
C ALA A 127 -6.00 -14.41 -13.65
N PRO A 128 -7.35 -14.35 -13.63
CA PRO A 128 -8.18 -14.32 -12.42
C PRO A 128 -7.83 -15.43 -11.42
N ALA A 129 -7.63 -16.65 -11.87
CA ALA A 129 -7.27 -17.78 -11.02
C ALA A 129 -5.94 -17.57 -10.25
N VAL A 130 -4.98 -16.86 -10.85
CA VAL A 130 -3.70 -16.52 -10.20
C VAL A 130 -3.92 -15.47 -9.12
N LEU A 131 -4.73 -14.44 -9.38
CA LEU A 131 -5.09 -13.41 -8.41
C LEU A 131 -5.84 -14.01 -7.23
N HIS A 132 -6.82 -14.88 -7.50
CA HIS A 132 -7.57 -15.61 -6.48
C HIS A 132 -6.66 -16.48 -5.59
N LYS A 133 -5.75 -17.25 -6.19
CA LYS A 133 -4.77 -18.05 -5.43
C LYS A 133 -3.91 -17.19 -4.50
N LYS A 134 -3.52 -16.00 -4.92
CA LYS A 134 -2.76 -15.04 -4.10
C LYS A 134 -3.60 -14.48 -2.96
N LEU A 135 -4.86 -14.16 -3.22
CA LEU A 135 -5.83 -13.75 -2.20
C LEU A 135 -5.97 -14.81 -1.10
N LEU A 136 -6.16 -16.07 -1.49
CA LEU A 136 -6.23 -17.19 -0.52
C LEU A 136 -4.96 -17.30 0.33
N GLY A 137 -3.79 -17.06 -0.27
CA GLY A 137 -2.51 -16.99 0.45
C GLY A 137 -2.47 -15.86 1.48
N ALA A 138 -2.92 -14.67 1.11
CA ALA A 138 -3.00 -13.52 2.02
C ALA A 138 -3.98 -13.76 3.18
N ARG A 139 -5.16 -14.33 2.89
CA ARG A 139 -6.16 -14.71 3.92
C ARG A 139 -5.58 -15.73 4.89
N LYS A 140 -4.93 -16.80 4.38
CA LYS A 140 -4.28 -17.83 5.21
C LYS A 140 -3.19 -17.23 6.10
N ALA A 141 -2.47 -16.22 5.63
CA ALA A 141 -1.47 -15.50 6.42
C ALA A 141 -2.09 -14.59 7.50
N GLY A 142 -3.39 -14.36 7.49
CA GLY A 142 -4.10 -13.48 8.42
C GLY A 142 -3.89 -12.01 8.11
N ALA A 143 -3.85 -11.62 6.83
CA ALA A 143 -3.84 -10.23 6.40
C ALA A 143 -5.20 -9.57 6.66
N ASP A 144 -5.20 -8.29 7.02
CA ASP A 144 -6.40 -7.47 7.15
C ASP A 144 -6.83 -6.90 5.80
N VAL A 145 -5.85 -6.61 4.93
CA VAL A 145 -6.06 -6.09 3.57
C VAL A 145 -5.17 -6.86 2.59
N PHE A 146 -5.73 -7.26 1.45
CA PHE A 146 -4.93 -7.73 0.32
C PHE A 146 -4.80 -6.65 -0.74
N LYS A 147 -3.56 -6.25 -1.05
CA LYS A 147 -3.24 -5.19 -2.01
C LYS A 147 -2.69 -5.79 -3.30
N VAL A 148 -3.32 -5.44 -4.42
CA VAL A 148 -2.92 -5.88 -5.77
C VAL A 148 -2.60 -4.66 -6.63
N VAL A 149 -1.40 -4.63 -7.21
CA VAL A 149 -0.99 -3.61 -8.18
C VAL A 149 -0.41 -4.31 -9.40
N THR A 150 -1.06 -4.19 -10.55
CA THR A 150 -0.57 -4.83 -11.78
C THR A 150 -0.55 -3.85 -12.94
N ARG A 151 0.13 -4.22 -14.02
CA ARG A 151 0.17 -3.43 -15.25
C ARG A 151 -1.08 -3.70 -16.06
N ALA A 152 -1.82 -2.65 -16.40
CA ALA A 152 -2.98 -2.69 -17.28
C ALA A 152 -2.77 -1.70 -18.43
N ASP A 153 -2.44 -2.23 -19.60
CA ASP A 153 -2.29 -1.46 -20.84
C ASP A 153 -3.45 -1.70 -21.81
N THR A 154 -4.30 -2.70 -21.56
CA THR A 154 -5.49 -3.02 -22.33
C THR A 154 -6.76 -2.91 -21.47
N LEU A 155 -7.91 -2.70 -22.13
CA LEU A 155 -9.22 -2.72 -21.46
C LEU A 155 -9.49 -4.07 -20.79
N ARG A 156 -9.03 -5.18 -21.40
CA ARG A 156 -9.16 -6.51 -20.83
C ARG A 156 -8.44 -6.64 -19.50
N ASP A 157 -7.23 -6.06 -19.35
CA ASP A 157 -6.50 -6.03 -18.09
C ASP A 157 -7.31 -5.29 -17.01
N LEU A 158 -7.86 -4.12 -17.37
CA LEU A 158 -8.67 -3.32 -16.45
C LEU A 158 -9.92 -4.08 -15.99
N LEU A 159 -10.64 -4.71 -16.92
CA LEU A 159 -11.83 -5.51 -16.62
C LEU A 159 -11.49 -6.73 -15.76
N THR A 160 -10.37 -7.43 -16.03
CA THR A 160 -9.90 -8.53 -15.18
C THR A 160 -9.68 -8.10 -13.73
N LEU A 161 -9.08 -6.92 -13.50
CA LEU A 161 -8.89 -6.40 -12.16
C LEU A 161 -10.21 -5.96 -11.51
N PHE A 162 -11.13 -5.40 -12.28
CA PHE A 162 -12.45 -5.02 -11.79
C PHE A 162 -13.27 -6.25 -11.37
N GLU A 163 -13.34 -7.27 -12.22
CA GLU A 163 -14.03 -8.52 -11.92
C GLU A 163 -13.45 -9.19 -10.67
N PHE A 164 -12.11 -9.20 -10.54
CA PHE A 164 -11.44 -9.71 -9.34
C PHE A 164 -11.85 -8.89 -8.09
N LEU A 165 -11.81 -7.56 -8.16
CA LEU A 165 -12.25 -6.71 -7.05
C LEU A 165 -13.69 -7.00 -6.68
N TRP A 166 -14.60 -6.97 -7.65
CA TRP A 166 -16.04 -7.12 -7.44
C TRP A 166 -16.42 -8.47 -6.85
N SER A 167 -15.83 -9.55 -7.38
CA SER A 167 -16.13 -10.91 -6.90
C SER A 167 -15.65 -11.19 -5.47
N GLU A 168 -14.64 -10.47 -4.99
CA GLU A 168 -13.98 -10.74 -3.72
C GLU A 168 -14.24 -9.70 -2.61
N LEU A 169 -15.06 -8.66 -2.88
CA LEU A 169 -15.35 -7.60 -1.90
C LEU A 169 -15.88 -8.10 -0.57
N SER A 170 -16.70 -9.16 -0.59
CA SER A 170 -17.28 -9.74 0.63
C SER A 170 -16.30 -10.67 1.37
N SER A 171 -15.21 -11.07 0.72
CA SER A 171 -14.28 -12.07 1.26
C SER A 171 -13.24 -11.49 2.20
N MET A 172 -12.72 -10.30 1.90
CA MET A 172 -11.82 -9.50 2.73
C MET A 172 -11.67 -8.07 2.15
N ARG A 173 -11.07 -7.16 2.91
CA ARG A 173 -10.74 -5.83 2.40
C ARG A 173 -9.69 -5.92 1.29
N LEU A 174 -10.00 -5.31 0.15
CA LEU A 174 -9.14 -5.30 -1.03
C LEU A 174 -8.66 -3.88 -1.35
N CYS A 175 -7.41 -3.78 -1.80
CA CYS A 175 -6.87 -2.60 -2.44
C CYS A 175 -6.37 -3.00 -3.82
N VAL A 176 -7.12 -2.65 -4.87
CA VAL A 176 -6.79 -3.00 -6.26
C VAL A 176 -6.50 -1.75 -7.04
N MET A 177 -5.37 -1.73 -7.75
CA MET A 177 -4.96 -0.62 -8.61
C MET A 177 -4.20 -1.14 -9.82
N ALA A 178 -4.17 -0.35 -10.88
CA ALA A 178 -3.29 -0.58 -12.02
C ALA A 178 -2.18 0.47 -12.12
N ILE A 179 -1.11 0.12 -12.81
CA ILE A 179 -0.14 1.02 -13.43
C ILE A 179 -0.24 0.87 -14.95
N GLY A 180 0.51 1.67 -15.72
CA GLY A 180 0.44 1.68 -17.18
C GLY A 180 -0.70 2.55 -17.71
N LYS A 181 -1.15 2.28 -18.94
CA LYS A 181 -2.13 3.12 -19.66
C LYS A 181 -3.42 3.36 -18.88
N PHE A 182 -3.95 2.32 -18.24
CA PHE A 182 -5.18 2.39 -17.44
C PHE A 182 -4.95 2.67 -15.96
N GLY A 183 -3.72 2.98 -15.57
CA GLY A 183 -3.36 3.32 -14.20
C GLY A 183 -4.19 4.47 -13.61
N PRO A 184 -4.33 5.63 -14.31
CA PRO A 184 -5.10 6.77 -13.80
C PRO A 184 -6.57 6.43 -13.57
N ILE A 185 -7.24 5.85 -14.58
CA ILE A 185 -8.66 5.54 -14.47
C ILE A 185 -8.95 4.44 -13.45
N SER A 186 -8.04 3.45 -13.28
CA SER A 186 -8.22 2.39 -12.30
C SER A 186 -8.35 2.93 -10.88
N ARG A 187 -7.67 4.02 -10.53
CA ARG A 187 -7.73 4.63 -9.20
C ARG A 187 -9.09 5.23 -8.90
N LEU A 188 -9.68 5.92 -9.86
CA LEU A 188 -11.00 6.53 -9.70
C LEU A 188 -12.09 5.46 -9.75
N PHE A 189 -12.06 4.60 -10.77
CA PHE A 189 -13.06 3.58 -11.00
C PHE A 189 -13.08 2.53 -9.88
N PHE A 190 -11.93 2.01 -9.46
CA PHE A 190 -11.87 0.99 -8.39
C PHE A 190 -12.15 1.59 -7.01
N ARG A 191 -11.90 2.88 -6.81
CA ARG A 191 -12.37 3.59 -5.64
C ARG A 191 -13.87 3.44 -5.47
N ASP A 192 -14.61 3.83 -6.50
CA ASP A 192 -16.06 3.82 -6.48
C ASP A 192 -16.64 2.39 -6.50
N ALA A 193 -15.83 1.42 -6.96
CA ALA A 193 -16.11 -0.01 -6.92
C ALA A 193 -15.77 -0.71 -5.58
N GLY A 194 -15.26 0.01 -4.56
CA GLY A 194 -15.01 -0.53 -3.22
C GLY A 194 -13.57 -0.90 -2.88
N SER A 195 -12.58 -0.46 -3.68
CA SER A 195 -11.17 -0.58 -3.29
C SER A 195 -10.87 0.24 -2.03
N SER A 196 -10.28 -0.38 -1.01
CA SER A 196 -10.12 0.22 0.32
C SER A 196 -9.10 1.37 0.38
N PHE A 197 -8.15 1.43 -0.55
CA PHE A 197 -7.12 2.46 -0.58
C PHE A 197 -6.89 2.99 -1.99
N ILE A 198 -6.58 4.30 -2.07
CA ILE A 198 -6.02 4.94 -3.25
C ILE A 198 -4.65 5.49 -2.91
N TYR A 199 -3.62 5.04 -3.58
CA TYR A 199 -2.25 5.51 -3.36
C TYR A 199 -1.88 6.60 -4.35
N ALA A 200 -1.38 7.72 -3.81
CA ALA A 200 -0.95 8.88 -4.56
C ALA A 200 0.41 9.37 -4.07
N PRO A 201 1.46 9.39 -4.91
CA PRO A 201 2.71 10.07 -4.59
C PRO A 201 2.45 11.54 -4.27
N LEU A 202 3.13 12.11 -3.27
CA LEU A 202 2.93 13.52 -2.91
C LEU A 202 3.47 14.48 -3.97
N ARG A 203 4.58 14.11 -4.63
CA ARG A 203 5.20 14.95 -5.67
C ARG A 203 5.40 14.20 -6.99
N HIS A 204 6.21 13.15 -6.97
CA HIS A 204 6.67 12.48 -8.18
C HIS A 204 6.14 11.05 -8.28
N PRO A 205 5.50 10.68 -9.40
CA PRO A 205 5.11 9.29 -9.63
C PRO A 205 6.33 8.36 -9.57
N LEU A 206 6.21 7.24 -8.86
CA LEU A 206 7.22 6.19 -8.81
C LEU A 206 7.12 5.26 -10.04
N HIS A 207 5.94 5.20 -10.65
CA HIS A 207 5.66 4.38 -11.82
C HIS A 207 4.75 5.14 -12.81
N HIS A 208 4.90 4.82 -14.09
CA HIS A 208 4.03 5.37 -15.14
C HIS A 208 2.54 5.04 -14.86
N GLY A 209 1.67 6.03 -15.07
CA GLY A 209 0.22 5.89 -14.82
C GLY A 209 -0.20 6.06 -13.36
N GLN A 210 0.67 6.56 -12.47
CA GLN A 210 0.27 7.01 -11.15
C GLN A 210 -0.20 8.47 -11.20
N LEU A 211 -1.37 8.74 -10.59
CA LEU A 211 -1.81 10.11 -10.30
C LEU A 211 -1.16 10.57 -9.00
N THR A 212 -0.67 11.80 -8.99
CA THR A 212 -0.16 12.46 -7.78
C THR A 212 -1.30 12.84 -6.84
N TYR A 213 -0.96 13.12 -5.58
CA TYR A 213 -1.92 13.62 -4.60
C TYR A 213 -2.68 14.86 -5.11
N ARG A 214 -1.95 15.82 -5.71
CA ARG A 214 -2.53 17.03 -6.28
C ARG A 214 -3.53 16.76 -7.41
N GLN A 215 -3.23 15.79 -8.28
CA GLN A 215 -4.12 15.39 -9.38
C GLN A 215 -5.41 14.70 -8.90
N LEU A 216 -5.34 13.97 -7.77
CA LEU A 216 -6.52 13.30 -7.20
C LEU A 216 -7.37 14.23 -6.32
N HIS A 217 -6.76 15.20 -5.65
CA HIS A 217 -7.46 16.08 -4.71
C HIS A 217 -8.13 17.30 -5.41
N GLY A 218 -7.83 17.53 -6.70
CA GLY A 218 -8.21 18.73 -7.41
C GLY A 218 -7.30 19.92 -7.05
N GLN A 219 -7.16 20.87 -7.96
CA GLN A 219 -6.48 22.14 -7.70
C GLN A 219 -7.48 23.05 -6.95
N HIS A 220 -7.54 22.93 -5.64
CA HIS A 220 -8.14 23.94 -4.79
C HIS A 220 -7.01 24.56 -3.95
N ASP A 221 -6.27 25.46 -4.57
CA ASP A 221 -5.49 26.51 -3.94
C ASP A 221 -6.15 27.85 -4.28
#